data_20b5348aad3286e317420933e44b60b1
#
_entry.id   20b5348aad3286e317420933e44b60b1
#
_cell.length_a   1.000
_cell.length_b   1.000
_cell.length_c   1.000
_cell.angle_alpha   90.00
_cell.angle_beta   90.00
_cell.angle_gamma   90.00
#
_symmetry.space_group_name_H-M   'P 1'
#
loop_
_entity.id
_entity.type
_entity.pdbx_description
1 polymer ?
#
loop_
_entity_poly.entity_id
_entity_poly.type
_entity_poly.pdbx_seq_one_letter_code
_entity_poly.pdbx_strand_id
1 'polypeptide(L)'
;MPLIKYIFRPGIDREGTNYSNEGGWYSADKVRFRRGKPERIAGWEKNTFDSFTGSCRSLYSYRDQGQTDYVGVGTHLKYYVLQGDDFNDITPIRKTSTNSITFAATDGSSTLVVTDSSHGAVANDTVTFAEAVSLGGTVIAAVLNQSYTVARTLTVNTYEITAKDTSGDTVTANSSDSGNGGSAVDGIYEINVGLDFYVKGTGWGAGTWSSSTWGSVSPISSSSQLRLWSQDNFGDDLISCIRGGGIYYWDESAGATQRAVPFSDLGSASNVPTLGLQIMVSDVDKHIICFGANAIGESTVNPLLVRWSDTESASDWTPTSTNQSGGVQLSQGSTIIGALQTRQEILIWSDAGLTSMRFVGDPFIFSFIEVASGPSLISPNSAVSANNKVYFMDRGGFYLYSGSVSRMPCTVLDYVFSNINLGQQFKCFGASVESANEVIWFYPSEDSLEIDRYVTYNYLENVWSIGTTDDGFTRTAWIEAESLDYPLSAGKTSGSNT
;
A
#
# COMPACT_ATOMS: atom_id res chain seq x y z
N MET A 1 -14.27 52.10 -28.46
CA MET A 1 -14.63 50.68 -28.57
C MET A 1 -15.44 50.32 -27.34
N PRO A 2 -16.61 49.69 -27.48
CA PRO A 2 -17.33 49.23 -26.32
C PRO A 2 -16.51 48.11 -25.64
N LEU A 3 -16.33 48.20 -24.33
CA LEU A 3 -15.73 47.16 -23.52
C LEU A 3 -16.72 45.98 -23.45
N ILE A 4 -16.34 44.83 -24.00
CA ILE A 4 -17.11 43.60 -23.90
C ILE A 4 -16.58 42.83 -22.68
N LYS A 5 -17.45 42.53 -21.73
CA LYS A 5 -17.12 41.70 -20.56
C LYS A 5 -17.17 40.24 -20.99
N TYR A 6 -16.02 39.57 -21.03
CA TYR A 6 -15.96 38.12 -21.16
C TYR A 6 -16.05 37.49 -19.78
N ILE A 7 -17.01 36.58 -19.62
CA ILE A 7 -17.14 35.75 -18.42
C ILE A 7 -16.87 34.31 -18.87
N PHE A 8 -15.76 33.77 -18.41
CA PHE A 8 -15.45 32.34 -18.64
C PHE A 8 -16.13 31.50 -17.58
N ARG A 9 -16.66 30.32 -17.99
CA ARG A 9 -17.20 29.35 -17.08
C ARG A 9 -16.04 28.63 -16.39
N PRO A 10 -16.07 28.42 -15.07
CA PRO A 10 -15.05 27.64 -14.38
C PRO A 10 -15.17 26.16 -14.73
N GLY A 11 -14.06 25.43 -14.60
CA GLY A 11 -14.00 23.99 -14.87
C GLY A 11 -13.61 23.64 -16.30
N ILE A 12 -13.16 22.41 -16.47
CA ILE A 12 -12.80 21.85 -17.78
C ILE A 12 -13.97 21.01 -18.27
N ASP A 13 -14.36 21.21 -19.51
CA ASP A 13 -15.43 20.45 -20.18
C ASP A 13 -14.89 19.87 -21.48
N ARG A 14 -14.85 18.53 -21.55
CA ARG A 14 -14.41 17.76 -22.70
C ARG A 14 -15.51 16.89 -23.31
N GLU A 15 -16.69 16.86 -22.71
CA GLU A 15 -17.85 16.09 -23.19
C GLU A 15 -18.58 16.80 -24.33
N GLY A 16 -18.47 18.12 -24.37
CA GLY A 16 -19.09 18.93 -25.41
C GLY A 16 -18.18 19.14 -26.63
N THR A 17 -18.78 19.66 -27.72
CA THR A 17 -18.02 20.14 -28.85
C THR A 17 -17.38 21.49 -28.52
N ASN A 18 -16.31 21.89 -29.22
CA ASN A 18 -15.69 23.20 -29.06
C ASN A 18 -16.69 24.33 -29.21
N TYR A 19 -17.74 24.17 -30.00
CA TYR A 19 -18.79 25.16 -30.23
C TYR A 19 -19.79 25.24 -29.06
N SER A 20 -20.14 24.08 -28.47
CA SER A 20 -21.06 24.07 -27.31
C SER A 20 -20.37 24.53 -26.02
N ASN A 21 -19.05 24.54 -25.98
CA ASN A 21 -18.24 24.98 -24.85
C ASN A 21 -17.70 26.41 -24.99
N GLU A 22 -18.36 27.24 -25.81
CA GLU A 22 -18.00 28.64 -25.96
C GLU A 22 -18.01 29.39 -24.62
N GLY A 23 -16.88 30.03 -24.28
CA GLY A 23 -16.66 30.68 -22.97
C GLY A 23 -16.28 29.72 -21.84
N GLY A 24 -16.06 28.41 -22.13
CA GLY A 24 -15.51 27.42 -21.20
C GLY A 24 -14.04 27.13 -21.46
N TRP A 25 -13.49 26.22 -20.65
CA TRP A 25 -12.11 25.73 -20.76
C TRP A 25 -12.13 24.29 -21.28
N TYR A 26 -11.48 24.04 -22.39
CA TYR A 26 -11.37 22.72 -22.98
C TYR A 26 -10.18 21.94 -22.43
N SER A 27 -9.06 22.63 -22.15
CA SER A 27 -7.85 22.02 -21.62
C SER A 27 -7.09 23.04 -20.77
N ALA A 28 -6.61 22.58 -19.62
CA ALA A 28 -5.62 23.26 -18.81
C ALA A 28 -4.84 22.20 -18.04
N ASP A 29 -3.59 22.47 -17.73
CA ASP A 29 -2.73 21.62 -16.92
C ASP A 29 -2.23 22.39 -15.70
N LYS A 30 -2.22 21.74 -14.52
CA LYS A 30 -1.78 22.35 -13.24
C LYS A 30 -2.56 23.60 -12.86
N VAL A 31 -3.86 23.62 -13.21
CA VAL A 31 -4.79 24.71 -12.92
C VAL A 31 -5.96 24.18 -12.10
N ARG A 32 -6.28 24.88 -11.03
CA ARG A 32 -7.53 24.73 -10.27
C ARG A 32 -8.47 25.89 -10.54
N PHE A 33 -9.74 25.69 -10.23
CA PHE A 33 -10.71 26.76 -10.29
C PHE A 33 -11.15 27.13 -8.87
N ARG A 34 -11.07 28.42 -8.55
CA ARG A 34 -11.46 28.95 -7.25
C ARG A 34 -12.21 30.26 -7.44
N ARG A 35 -13.39 30.36 -6.84
CA ARG A 35 -14.27 31.53 -6.95
C ARG A 35 -14.56 31.88 -8.42
N GLY A 36 -14.80 30.84 -9.21
CA GLY A 36 -15.09 30.98 -10.64
C GLY A 36 -13.90 31.40 -11.52
N LYS A 37 -12.67 31.41 -11.01
CA LYS A 37 -11.47 31.84 -11.75
C LYS A 37 -10.42 30.72 -11.78
N PRO A 38 -9.66 30.59 -12.89
CA PRO A 38 -8.51 29.71 -12.93
C PRO A 38 -7.40 30.27 -12.04
N GLU A 39 -6.80 29.37 -11.25
CA GLU A 39 -5.68 29.64 -10.36
C GLU A 39 -4.62 28.57 -10.58
N ARG A 40 -3.36 28.94 -10.57
CA ARG A 40 -2.27 27.99 -10.72
C ARG A 40 -2.12 27.16 -9.45
N ILE A 41 -1.98 25.85 -9.58
CA ILE A 41 -1.61 24.99 -8.47
C ILE A 41 -0.18 25.33 -8.04
N ALA A 42 0.05 25.51 -6.74
CA ALA A 42 1.39 25.78 -6.17
C ALA A 42 2.35 24.62 -6.44
N GLY A 43 3.64 24.89 -6.29
CA GLY A 43 4.69 23.89 -6.43
C GLY A 43 4.78 22.96 -5.22
N TRP A 44 5.69 22.00 -5.30
CA TRP A 44 6.03 21.04 -4.26
C TRP A 44 7.45 21.30 -3.76
N GLU A 45 7.67 21.10 -2.48
CA GLU A 45 8.97 21.16 -1.86
C GLU A 45 9.32 19.79 -1.28
N LYS A 46 10.60 19.42 -1.30
CA LYS A 46 11.06 18.18 -0.69
C LYS A 46 11.04 18.34 0.83
N ASN A 47 10.33 17.45 1.51
CA ASN A 47 10.12 17.53 2.96
C ASN A 47 11.36 17.08 3.76
N THR A 48 12.09 16.07 3.30
CA THR A 48 13.28 15.53 3.97
C THR A 48 14.40 15.31 2.98
N PHE A 49 15.65 15.37 3.46
CA PHE A 49 16.85 15.07 2.66
C PHE A 49 17.09 13.58 2.50
N ASP A 50 16.53 12.76 3.39
CA ASP A 50 16.64 11.32 3.33
C ASP A 50 15.74 10.71 2.27
N SER A 51 16.02 9.47 1.92
CA SER A 51 15.27 8.70 0.95
C SER A 51 15.03 7.28 1.48
N PHE A 52 13.91 6.71 1.09
CA PHE A 52 13.54 5.34 1.41
C PHE A 52 13.71 4.41 0.20
N THR A 53 13.82 3.10 0.47
CA THR A 53 14.00 2.09 -0.57
C THR A 53 12.65 1.57 -1.04
N GLY A 54 12.44 1.56 -2.35
CA GLY A 54 11.20 1.06 -2.98
C GLY A 54 10.20 2.17 -3.31
N SER A 55 9.16 1.85 -4.10
CA SER A 55 8.08 2.78 -4.43
C SER A 55 7.04 2.76 -3.32
N CYS A 56 6.81 3.90 -2.68
CA CYS A 56 5.79 4.06 -1.65
C CYS A 56 4.38 4.04 -2.28
N ARG A 57 3.48 3.24 -1.72
CA ARG A 57 2.07 3.12 -2.13
C ARG A 57 1.09 3.36 -0.99
N SER A 58 1.60 3.64 0.20
CA SER A 58 0.79 3.92 1.38
C SER A 58 1.53 4.87 2.31
N LEU A 59 0.86 5.94 2.69
CA LEU A 59 1.26 6.87 3.74
C LEU A 59 0.15 6.89 4.78
N TYR A 60 0.52 6.90 6.05
CA TYR A 60 -0.41 7.06 7.16
C TYR A 60 0.24 7.90 8.25
N SER A 61 -0.39 8.99 8.66
CA SER A 61 0.12 9.88 9.69
C SER A 61 -0.75 9.80 10.94
N TYR A 62 -0.11 9.72 12.09
CA TYR A 62 -0.76 9.80 13.38
C TYR A 62 0.15 10.46 14.41
N ARG A 63 -0.43 10.86 15.53
CA ARG A 63 0.28 11.44 16.67
C ARG A 63 0.05 10.56 17.88
N ASP A 64 1.12 10.24 18.60
CA ASP A 64 1.05 9.51 19.86
C ASP A 64 0.53 10.40 21.01
N GLN A 65 0.30 9.81 22.18
CA GLN A 65 -0.08 10.54 23.38
C GLN A 65 1.07 11.43 23.90
N GLY A 66 2.30 11.12 23.53
CA GLY A 66 3.50 11.92 23.80
C GLY A 66 3.65 13.16 22.92
N GLN A 67 2.72 13.39 21.97
CA GLN A 67 2.73 14.47 20.98
C GLN A 67 3.83 14.32 19.92
N THR A 68 4.31 13.11 19.67
CA THR A 68 5.24 12.81 18.59
C THR A 68 4.45 12.46 17.33
N ASP A 69 4.84 13.07 16.21
CA ASP A 69 4.25 12.77 14.92
C ASP A 69 4.99 11.63 14.23
N TYR A 70 4.23 10.65 13.77
CA TYR A 70 4.73 9.52 13.01
C TYR A 70 4.06 9.45 11.65
N VAL A 71 4.83 9.03 10.63
CA VAL A 71 4.27 8.69 9.32
C VAL A 71 4.71 7.29 8.94
N GLY A 72 3.76 6.37 8.84
CA GLY A 72 4.00 5.04 8.28
C GLY A 72 4.18 5.12 6.76
N VAL A 73 5.26 4.54 6.25
CA VAL A 73 5.64 4.58 4.84
C VAL A 73 5.76 3.15 4.30
N GLY A 74 4.74 2.70 3.58
CA GLY A 74 4.68 1.36 3.01
C GLY A 74 5.18 1.32 1.57
N THR A 75 6.31 0.64 1.32
CA THR A 75 6.86 0.45 -0.02
C THR A 75 6.70 -0.99 -0.51
N HIS A 76 7.01 -1.25 -1.77
CA HIS A 76 6.98 -2.63 -2.28
C HIS A 76 8.15 -3.48 -1.77
N LEU A 77 9.21 -2.87 -1.27
CA LEU A 77 10.40 -3.55 -0.74
C LEU A 77 10.47 -3.55 0.79
N LYS A 78 10.13 -2.42 1.42
CA LYS A 78 10.36 -2.15 2.82
C LYS A 78 9.15 -1.49 3.49
N TYR A 79 9.18 -1.45 4.81
CA TYR A 79 8.20 -0.74 5.63
C TYR A 79 8.92 0.15 6.64
N TYR A 80 8.60 1.44 6.65
CA TYR A 80 9.26 2.43 7.49
C TYR A 80 8.27 3.19 8.36
N VAL A 81 8.80 3.71 9.46
CA VAL A 81 8.20 4.81 10.24
C VAL A 81 9.10 6.03 10.11
N LEU A 82 8.56 7.12 9.58
CA LEU A 82 9.20 8.43 9.59
C LEU A 82 8.90 9.10 10.92
N GLN A 83 9.94 9.47 11.65
CA GLN A 83 9.89 10.25 12.88
C GLN A 83 10.84 11.45 12.74
N GLY A 84 10.30 12.64 12.73
CA GLY A 84 11.08 13.82 12.34
C GLY A 84 11.52 13.72 10.88
N ASP A 85 12.83 13.71 10.64
CA ASP A 85 13.43 13.56 9.30
C ASP A 85 13.98 12.15 9.02
N ASP A 86 13.91 11.24 10.01
CA ASP A 86 14.55 9.91 9.94
C ASP A 86 13.57 8.82 9.51
N PHE A 87 13.91 8.06 8.46
CA PHE A 87 13.21 6.85 8.07
C PHE A 87 13.73 5.64 8.85
N ASN A 88 12.98 5.20 9.84
CA ASN A 88 13.30 4.01 10.62
C ASN A 88 12.73 2.75 9.93
N ASP A 89 13.59 1.80 9.59
CA ASP A 89 13.19 0.54 8.95
C ASP A 89 12.55 -0.41 9.96
N ILE A 90 11.24 -0.53 9.91
CA ILE A 90 10.43 -1.42 10.74
C ILE A 90 9.94 -2.66 9.98
N THR A 91 10.54 -2.96 8.82
CA THR A 91 10.15 -4.13 8.00
C THR A 91 10.15 -5.41 8.84
N PRO A 92 9.04 -6.16 8.88
CA PRO A 92 8.94 -7.37 9.71
C PRO A 92 9.93 -8.45 9.30
N ILE A 93 10.36 -9.24 10.28
CA ILE A 93 11.20 -10.43 10.07
C ILE A 93 10.30 -11.66 9.96
N ARG A 94 10.44 -12.42 8.87
CA ARG A 94 9.66 -13.65 8.65
C ARG A 94 10.38 -14.93 9.09
N LYS A 95 11.72 -14.91 9.15
CA LYS A 95 12.52 -16.08 9.53
C LYS A 95 13.86 -15.63 10.09
N THR A 96 14.30 -16.26 11.16
CA THR A 96 15.67 -16.22 11.64
C THR A 96 16.24 -17.62 11.56
N SER A 97 17.36 -17.80 10.87
CA SER A 97 18.11 -19.05 10.80
C SER A 97 19.35 -18.90 11.67
N THR A 98 19.50 -19.76 12.65
CA THR A 98 20.61 -19.70 13.62
C THR A 98 21.57 -20.85 13.39
N ASN A 99 22.86 -20.56 13.28
CA ASN A 99 23.96 -21.52 13.12
C ASN A 99 23.75 -22.53 11.95
N SER A 100 23.08 -22.13 10.88
CA SER A 100 22.65 -23.08 9.84
C SER A 100 23.01 -22.68 8.41
N ILE A 101 23.59 -21.52 8.23
CA ILE A 101 23.89 -20.97 6.90
C ILE A 101 25.33 -21.29 6.50
N THR A 102 25.50 -21.63 5.23
CA THR A 102 26.82 -21.78 4.63
C THR A 102 26.92 -21.03 3.32
N PHE A 103 28.14 -20.62 2.97
CA PHE A 103 28.45 -19.92 1.74
C PHE A 103 29.35 -20.76 0.84
N ALA A 104 29.22 -20.58 -0.46
CA ALA A 104 30.13 -21.11 -1.46
C ALA A 104 30.59 -20.00 -2.41
N ALA A 105 31.89 -19.87 -2.58
CA ALA A 105 32.52 -18.94 -3.52
C ALA A 105 33.17 -19.69 -4.69
N THR A 106 33.21 -19.07 -5.85
CA THR A 106 33.96 -19.53 -7.03
C THR A 106 35.03 -18.52 -7.37
N ASP A 107 36.26 -18.97 -7.59
CA ASP A 107 37.39 -18.13 -7.99
C ASP A 107 37.04 -17.30 -9.25
N GLY A 108 37.35 -16.01 -9.20
CA GLY A 108 37.02 -15.06 -10.27
C GLY A 108 35.56 -14.59 -10.30
N SER A 109 34.69 -15.02 -9.37
CA SER A 109 33.28 -14.65 -9.30
C SER A 109 32.99 -13.73 -8.11
N SER A 110 32.08 -12.76 -8.30
CA SER A 110 31.48 -12.00 -7.21
C SER A 110 30.17 -12.59 -6.69
N THR A 111 29.66 -13.65 -7.35
CA THR A 111 28.46 -14.34 -6.92
C THR A 111 28.79 -15.38 -5.87
N LEU A 112 28.12 -15.30 -4.73
CA LEU A 112 28.19 -16.31 -3.66
C LEU A 112 26.89 -17.10 -3.66
N VAL A 113 27.01 -18.41 -3.51
CA VAL A 113 25.86 -19.29 -3.28
C VAL A 113 25.67 -19.43 -1.77
N VAL A 114 24.49 -19.11 -1.29
CA VAL A 114 24.07 -19.28 0.10
C VAL A 114 23.21 -20.52 0.21
N THR A 115 23.51 -21.34 1.20
CA THR A 115 22.71 -22.53 1.53
C THR A 115 22.08 -22.35 2.91
N ASP A 116 20.75 -22.40 2.95
CA ASP A 116 19.93 -22.39 4.16
C ASP A 116 18.66 -23.21 3.89
N SER A 117 18.35 -24.16 4.74
CA SER A 117 17.22 -25.07 4.57
C SER A 117 15.87 -24.33 4.58
N SER A 118 15.06 -24.54 3.54
CA SER A 118 13.71 -23.95 3.44
C SER A 118 13.71 -22.44 3.70
N HIS A 119 14.65 -21.73 3.08
CA HIS A 119 14.83 -20.29 3.31
C HIS A 119 13.62 -19.45 2.87
N GLY A 120 12.81 -19.92 1.91
CA GLY A 120 11.61 -19.24 1.42
C GLY A 120 11.86 -17.86 0.79
N ALA A 121 13.13 -17.50 0.52
CA ALA A 121 13.48 -16.23 -0.09
C ALA A 121 13.21 -16.24 -1.60
N VAL A 122 12.78 -15.09 -2.11
CA VAL A 122 12.61 -14.81 -3.54
C VAL A 122 13.62 -13.75 -3.99
N ALA A 123 13.79 -13.58 -5.29
CA ALA A 123 14.65 -12.52 -5.82
C ALA A 123 14.22 -11.14 -5.29
N ASN A 124 15.18 -10.31 -4.97
CA ASN A 124 15.09 -8.98 -4.34
C ASN A 124 14.74 -8.97 -2.85
N ASP A 125 14.51 -10.11 -2.20
CA ASP A 125 14.37 -10.15 -0.74
C ASP A 125 15.65 -9.68 -0.06
N THR A 126 15.48 -9.12 1.14
CA THR A 126 16.61 -8.73 1.99
C THR A 126 16.90 -9.82 3.02
N VAL A 127 18.17 -10.15 3.15
CA VAL A 127 18.71 -11.02 4.19
C VAL A 127 19.93 -10.36 4.84
N THR A 128 20.01 -10.42 6.15
CA THR A 128 21.16 -9.92 6.91
C THR A 128 21.89 -11.09 7.55
N PHE A 129 23.21 -11.20 7.32
CA PHE A 129 24.01 -12.25 7.93
C PHE A 129 24.83 -11.72 9.08
N ALA A 130 25.08 -12.59 10.07
CA ALA A 130 25.92 -12.36 11.23
C ALA A 130 26.73 -13.61 11.56
N GLU A 131 27.76 -13.45 12.35
CA GLU A 131 28.65 -14.51 12.87
C GLU A 131 29.41 -15.31 11.79
N ALA A 132 29.41 -14.84 10.54
CA ALA A 132 30.18 -15.46 9.47
C ALA A 132 31.69 -15.16 9.62
N VAL A 133 32.52 -16.17 9.36
CA VAL A 133 33.96 -16.05 9.24
C VAL A 133 34.39 -15.95 7.76
N SER A 134 35.63 -15.58 7.51
CA SER A 134 36.15 -15.46 6.14
C SER A 134 36.05 -16.78 5.36
N LEU A 135 35.70 -16.67 4.07
CA LEU A 135 35.83 -17.78 3.10
C LEU A 135 37.27 -17.95 2.59
N GLY A 136 38.14 -17.05 2.96
CA GLY A 136 39.49 -16.95 2.45
C GLY A 136 39.64 -15.87 1.37
N GLY A 137 40.87 -15.45 1.10
CA GLY A 137 41.18 -14.45 0.11
C GLY A 137 40.47 -13.11 0.35
N THR A 138 39.83 -12.60 -0.69
CA THR A 138 39.10 -11.31 -0.69
C THR A 138 37.77 -11.35 0.01
N VAL A 139 37.13 -12.53 0.18
CA VAL A 139 35.83 -12.68 0.82
C VAL A 139 36.02 -12.86 2.34
N ILE A 140 36.29 -11.75 3.01
CA ILE A 140 36.52 -11.67 4.44
C ILE A 140 35.21 -11.63 5.26
N ALA A 141 35.28 -11.79 6.57
CA ALA A 141 34.11 -11.75 7.45
C ALA A 141 33.29 -10.47 7.31
N ALA A 142 33.94 -9.31 7.14
CA ALA A 142 33.24 -8.04 6.94
C ALA A 142 32.42 -7.97 5.63
N VAL A 143 32.84 -8.73 4.60
CA VAL A 143 32.09 -8.89 3.35
C VAL A 143 30.84 -9.74 3.58
N LEU A 144 30.87 -10.71 4.48
CA LEU A 144 29.74 -11.60 4.72
C LEU A 144 28.71 -11.04 5.73
N ASN A 145 29.18 -10.42 6.81
CA ASN A 145 28.35 -9.94 7.93
C ASN A 145 27.71 -8.59 7.63
N GLN A 146 26.77 -8.56 6.69
CA GLN A 146 25.99 -7.38 6.31
C GLN A 146 24.67 -7.77 5.64
N SER A 147 23.86 -6.79 5.29
CA SER A 147 22.61 -7.00 4.57
C SER A 147 22.84 -7.18 3.08
N TYR A 148 22.18 -8.17 2.51
CA TYR A 148 22.23 -8.50 1.09
C TYR A 148 20.84 -8.57 0.47
N THR A 149 20.79 -8.22 -0.80
CA THR A 149 19.63 -8.51 -1.65
C THR A 149 19.85 -9.87 -2.33
N VAL A 150 18.86 -10.74 -2.24
CA VAL A 150 18.85 -12.03 -2.95
C VAL A 150 18.82 -11.76 -4.44
N ALA A 151 19.88 -12.13 -5.14
CA ALA A 151 19.99 -11.91 -6.59
C ALA A 151 19.09 -12.90 -7.37
N ARG A 152 19.09 -14.16 -6.96
CA ARG A 152 18.32 -15.25 -7.60
C ARG A 152 18.16 -16.42 -6.64
N THR A 153 16.97 -17.00 -6.61
CA THR A 153 16.71 -18.29 -5.96
C THR A 153 17.08 -19.43 -6.90
N LEU A 154 17.89 -20.37 -6.42
CA LEU A 154 18.30 -21.56 -7.19
C LEU A 154 17.42 -22.78 -6.87
N THR A 155 17.26 -23.06 -5.57
CA THR A 155 16.43 -24.18 -5.06
C THR A 155 15.69 -23.71 -3.81
N VAL A 156 14.89 -24.59 -3.21
CA VAL A 156 14.23 -24.35 -1.91
C VAL A 156 15.24 -24.11 -0.78
N ASN A 157 16.50 -24.54 -0.94
CA ASN A 157 17.54 -24.47 0.07
C ASN A 157 18.75 -23.60 -0.34
N THR A 158 18.77 -23.05 -1.57
CA THR A 158 19.94 -22.30 -2.06
C THR A 158 19.54 -21.09 -2.89
N TYR A 159 20.27 -20.00 -2.73
CA TYR A 159 20.12 -18.78 -3.50
C TYR A 159 21.45 -18.06 -3.70
N GLU A 160 21.48 -17.07 -4.55
CA GLU A 160 22.66 -16.29 -4.90
C GLU A 160 22.57 -14.88 -4.33
N ILE A 161 23.72 -14.36 -3.88
CA ILE A 161 23.95 -12.96 -3.55
C ILE A 161 25.19 -12.46 -4.31
N THR A 162 25.31 -11.16 -4.47
CA THR A 162 26.53 -10.53 -5.01
C THR A 162 27.36 -9.98 -3.86
N ALA A 163 28.56 -10.52 -3.67
CA ALA A 163 29.48 -10.07 -2.63
C ALA A 163 29.83 -8.59 -2.81
N LYS A 164 29.76 -7.83 -1.72
CA LYS A 164 30.08 -6.40 -1.66
C LYS A 164 30.91 -6.12 -0.42
N ASP A 165 31.74 -5.11 -0.49
CA ASP A 165 32.42 -4.58 0.70
C ASP A 165 31.48 -3.64 1.49
N THR A 166 31.98 -3.10 2.59
CA THR A 166 31.23 -2.17 3.46
C THR A 166 30.95 -0.81 2.81
N SER A 167 31.59 -0.50 1.68
CA SER A 167 31.33 0.69 0.86
C SER A 167 30.31 0.43 -0.23
N GLY A 168 29.89 -0.84 -0.41
CA GLY A 168 28.93 -1.27 -1.43
C GLY A 168 29.58 -1.67 -2.76
N ASP A 169 30.92 -1.63 -2.85
CA ASP A 169 31.65 -2.04 -4.06
C ASP A 169 31.69 -3.57 -4.19
N THR A 170 31.55 -4.06 -5.40
CA THR A 170 31.55 -5.50 -5.70
C THR A 170 32.90 -6.15 -5.39
N VAL A 171 32.88 -7.22 -4.60
CA VAL A 171 34.06 -8.02 -4.26
C VAL A 171 34.10 -9.30 -5.09
N THR A 172 35.20 -9.51 -5.80
CA THR A 172 35.45 -10.75 -6.55
C THR A 172 36.27 -11.72 -5.70
N ALA A 173 35.79 -12.94 -5.54
CA ALA A 173 36.53 -14.02 -4.87
C ALA A 173 37.80 -14.35 -5.67
N ASN A 174 38.90 -14.50 -4.96
CA ASN A 174 40.20 -14.88 -5.55
C ASN A 174 40.62 -16.32 -5.13
N SER A 175 39.69 -17.08 -4.64
CA SER A 175 39.76 -18.53 -4.37
C SER A 175 38.37 -19.15 -4.37
N SER A 176 38.29 -20.41 -4.75
CA SER A 176 37.04 -21.16 -4.63
C SER A 176 36.93 -21.75 -3.23
N ASP A 177 35.74 -21.63 -2.68
CA ASP A 177 35.36 -22.25 -1.39
C ASP A 177 33.93 -22.81 -1.49
N SER A 178 33.57 -23.69 -0.59
CA SER A 178 32.30 -24.39 -0.61
C SER A 178 31.85 -24.77 0.78
N GLY A 179 30.65 -24.35 1.14
CA GLY A 179 30.00 -24.71 2.40
C GLY A 179 30.65 -24.11 3.65
N ASN A 180 31.38 -23.03 3.47
CA ASN A 180 32.11 -22.34 4.54
C ASN A 180 31.39 -21.06 4.99
N GLY A 181 32.07 -20.27 5.78
CA GLY A 181 31.57 -19.09 6.50
C GLY A 181 31.53 -19.33 7.98
N GLY A 182 31.97 -20.54 8.43
CA GLY A 182 31.94 -20.95 9.84
C GLY A 182 30.75 -21.84 10.20
N SER A 183 30.67 -22.24 11.46
CA SER A 183 29.61 -23.12 11.99
C SER A 183 28.53 -22.35 12.76
N ALA A 184 28.63 -21.02 12.84
CA ALA A 184 27.75 -20.19 13.66
C ALA A 184 27.07 -19.07 12.85
N VAL A 185 26.94 -19.26 11.53
CA VAL A 185 26.38 -18.20 10.68
C VAL A 185 24.87 -18.09 10.87
N ASP A 186 24.44 -16.91 11.25
CA ASP A 186 23.03 -16.54 11.39
C ASP A 186 22.54 -15.78 10.16
N GLY A 187 21.25 -15.91 9.85
CA GLY A 187 20.58 -15.14 8.80
C GLY A 187 19.21 -14.67 9.23
N ILE A 188 18.98 -13.38 9.07
CA ILE A 188 17.72 -12.73 9.37
C ILE A 188 17.05 -12.35 8.04
N TYR A 189 15.91 -12.96 7.76
CA TYR A 189 15.14 -12.77 6.55
C TYR A 189 13.97 -11.84 6.80
N GLU A 190 13.93 -10.73 6.11
CA GLU A 190 12.74 -9.87 6.10
C GLU A 190 11.58 -10.53 5.34
N ILE A 191 10.38 -9.99 5.49
CA ILE A 191 9.22 -10.44 4.70
C ILE A 191 9.53 -10.34 3.21
N ASN A 192 8.99 -11.27 2.42
CA ASN A 192 9.20 -11.25 0.98
C ASN A 192 8.76 -9.92 0.38
N VAL A 193 9.54 -9.40 -0.57
CA VAL A 193 9.19 -8.20 -1.33
C VAL A 193 7.94 -8.42 -2.19
N GLY A 194 7.26 -7.34 -2.54
CA GLY A 194 6.15 -7.35 -3.49
C GLY A 194 6.55 -6.74 -4.83
N LEU A 195 5.64 -6.77 -5.79
CA LEU A 195 5.83 -6.10 -7.08
C LEU A 195 5.48 -4.62 -6.99
N ASP A 196 6.14 -3.81 -7.83
CA ASP A 196 5.80 -2.39 -8.05
C ASP A 196 4.79 -2.20 -9.20
N PHE A 197 4.25 -3.28 -9.73
CA PHE A 197 3.23 -3.24 -10.77
C PHE A 197 2.12 -4.25 -10.49
N TYR A 198 0.92 -3.92 -10.95
CA TYR A 198 -0.24 -4.79 -10.79
C TYR A 198 -0.22 -5.90 -11.84
N VAL A 199 -0.41 -7.12 -11.37
CA VAL A 199 -0.59 -8.31 -12.21
C VAL A 199 -2.02 -8.78 -12.07
N LYS A 200 -2.75 -8.86 -13.17
CA LYS A 200 -4.12 -9.37 -13.18
C LYS A 200 -4.11 -10.86 -12.85
N GLY A 201 -4.69 -11.23 -11.72
CA GLY A 201 -4.44 -12.51 -11.04
C GLY A 201 -4.97 -13.77 -11.69
N THR A 202 -5.79 -13.73 -12.73
CA THR A 202 -6.41 -14.94 -13.32
C THR A 202 -6.57 -14.81 -14.82
N GLY A 203 -6.26 -15.89 -15.54
CA GLY A 203 -6.51 -16.04 -16.97
C GLY A 203 -5.26 -16.22 -17.83
N TRP A 204 -5.48 -16.40 -19.11
CA TRP A 204 -4.42 -16.47 -20.12
C TRP A 204 -3.65 -15.15 -20.17
N GLY A 205 -2.35 -15.22 -19.88
CA GLY A 205 -1.49 -14.02 -19.80
C GLY A 205 -1.30 -13.44 -18.39
N ALA A 206 -1.86 -14.04 -17.33
CA ALA A 206 -1.57 -13.67 -15.97
C ALA A 206 -0.28 -14.36 -15.49
N GLY A 207 0.75 -13.57 -15.20
CA GLY A 207 2.03 -14.07 -14.69
C GLY A 207 2.97 -14.66 -15.76
N THR A 208 4.00 -15.34 -15.29
CA THR A 208 5.01 -15.98 -16.15
C THR A 208 4.46 -17.26 -16.81
N TRP A 209 4.81 -17.49 -18.06
CA TRP A 209 4.52 -18.73 -18.76
C TRP A 209 5.07 -19.94 -17.99
N SER A 210 4.26 -21.00 -17.88
CA SER A 210 4.64 -22.23 -17.15
C SER A 210 4.66 -22.15 -15.62
N SER A 211 3.99 -21.16 -15.04
CA SER A 211 3.93 -21.01 -13.57
C SER A 211 3.01 -22.03 -12.87
N SER A 212 2.18 -22.79 -13.64
CA SER A 212 1.22 -23.76 -13.09
C SER A 212 0.77 -24.76 -14.15
N THR A 213 0.14 -25.86 -13.74
CA THR A 213 -0.45 -26.86 -14.61
C THR A 213 -1.72 -26.33 -15.31
N TRP A 214 -2.02 -26.83 -16.51
CA TRP A 214 -3.23 -26.49 -17.25
C TRP A 214 -4.50 -26.70 -16.39
N GLY A 215 -5.29 -25.64 -16.25
CA GLY A 215 -6.56 -25.70 -15.51
C GLY A 215 -6.48 -25.40 -14.02
N SER A 216 -5.29 -25.15 -13.45
CA SER A 216 -5.14 -24.66 -12.07
C SER A 216 -4.89 -23.16 -12.05
N VAL A 217 -5.57 -22.47 -11.16
CA VAL A 217 -5.28 -21.06 -10.84
C VAL A 217 -3.93 -21.00 -10.13
N SER A 218 -2.98 -20.24 -10.66
CA SER A 218 -1.75 -19.94 -9.90
C SER A 218 -2.12 -19.26 -8.59
N PRO A 219 -1.71 -19.79 -7.44
CA PRO A 219 -1.94 -19.10 -6.18
C PRO A 219 -1.18 -17.76 -6.25
N ILE A 220 -1.92 -16.67 -6.17
CA ILE A 220 -1.33 -15.34 -6.14
C ILE A 220 -0.78 -15.16 -4.73
N SER A 221 0.53 -15.20 -4.59
CA SER A 221 1.20 -14.88 -3.32
C SER A 221 1.36 -13.36 -3.18
N SER A 222 1.47 -12.87 -1.96
CA SER A 222 1.73 -11.45 -1.68
C SER A 222 3.02 -10.92 -2.32
N SER A 223 3.98 -11.81 -2.62
CA SER A 223 5.22 -11.49 -3.34
C SER A 223 5.05 -11.40 -4.85
N SER A 224 3.95 -11.90 -5.43
CA SER A 224 3.66 -11.87 -6.87
C SER A 224 2.60 -10.84 -7.25
N GLN A 225 2.17 -9.98 -6.31
CA GLN A 225 1.20 -8.91 -6.52
C GLN A 225 1.81 -7.53 -6.30
N LEU A 226 1.15 -6.51 -6.85
CA LEU A 226 1.40 -5.12 -6.46
C LEU A 226 1.30 -5.00 -4.93
N ARG A 227 2.38 -4.57 -4.30
CA ARG A 227 2.43 -4.39 -2.85
C ARG A 227 1.63 -3.14 -2.46
N LEU A 228 0.52 -3.39 -1.79
CA LEU A 228 -0.28 -2.36 -1.14
C LEU A 228 -0.33 -2.64 0.36
N TRP A 229 -0.16 -1.58 1.15
CA TRP A 229 -0.29 -1.60 2.59
C TRP A 229 -1.56 -0.87 3.00
N SER A 230 -2.26 -1.37 3.98
CA SER A 230 -3.19 -0.62 4.80
C SER A 230 -2.60 -0.44 6.18
N GLN A 231 -2.81 0.72 6.76
CA GLN A 231 -2.21 1.12 8.03
C GLN A 231 -3.25 1.84 8.86
N ASP A 232 -3.15 1.69 10.18
CA ASP A 232 -3.93 2.45 11.16
C ASP A 232 -3.20 2.47 12.51
N ASN A 233 -3.55 3.38 13.40
CA ASN A 233 -2.99 3.40 14.74
C ASN A 233 -3.93 2.75 15.76
N PHE A 234 -3.36 1.99 16.67
CA PHE A 234 -4.06 1.40 17.81
C PHE A 234 -3.47 1.95 19.12
N GLY A 235 -4.00 3.07 19.58
CA GLY A 235 -3.36 3.90 20.60
C GLY A 235 -2.11 4.56 20.03
N ASP A 236 -0.97 4.33 20.65
CA ASP A 236 0.34 4.86 20.24
C ASP A 236 1.02 3.96 19.20
N ASP A 237 0.53 2.72 19.04
CA ASP A 237 1.13 1.69 18.21
C ASP A 237 0.59 1.73 16.76
N LEU A 238 1.38 1.23 15.83
CA LEU A 238 1.02 1.17 14.41
C LEU A 238 0.68 -0.27 14.01
N ILE A 239 -0.50 -0.44 13.45
CA ILE A 239 -0.92 -1.69 12.83
C ILE A 239 -0.86 -1.59 11.32
N SER A 240 -0.52 -2.69 10.67
CA SER A 240 -0.43 -2.72 9.21
C SER A 240 -0.79 -4.07 8.62
N CYS A 241 -1.28 -4.06 7.40
CA CYS A 241 -1.59 -5.27 6.65
C CYS A 241 -1.12 -5.14 5.21
N ILE A 242 -0.44 -6.16 4.73
CA ILE A 242 -0.15 -6.33 3.30
C ILE A 242 -1.40 -6.89 2.64
N ARG A 243 -1.87 -6.27 1.57
CA ARG A 243 -3.04 -6.78 0.83
C ARG A 243 -2.80 -8.21 0.33
N GLY A 244 -3.63 -9.15 0.81
CA GLY A 244 -3.47 -10.59 0.56
C GLY A 244 -2.27 -11.23 1.25
N GLY A 245 -1.72 -10.58 2.25
CA GLY A 245 -0.55 -11.02 3.01
C GLY A 245 -0.69 -10.85 4.51
N GLY A 246 0.44 -10.80 5.20
CA GLY A 246 0.54 -10.75 6.65
C GLY A 246 0.01 -9.47 7.29
N ILE A 247 -0.30 -9.56 8.57
CA ILE A 247 -0.75 -8.49 9.43
C ILE A 247 0.29 -8.30 10.53
N TYR A 248 0.68 -7.05 10.78
CA TYR A 248 1.82 -6.72 11.62
C TYR A 248 1.47 -5.62 12.62
N TYR A 249 2.15 -5.67 13.75
CA TYR A 249 2.05 -4.73 14.85
C TYR A 249 3.42 -4.13 15.14
N TRP A 250 3.52 -2.83 15.22
CA TRP A 250 4.71 -2.12 15.64
C TRP A 250 4.41 -1.42 16.96
N ASP A 251 5.17 -1.78 17.98
CA ASP A 251 5.07 -1.24 19.35
C ASP A 251 5.96 0.01 19.44
N GLU A 252 5.34 1.16 19.59
CA GLU A 252 6.01 2.45 19.73
C GLU A 252 6.94 2.46 20.96
N SER A 253 6.48 1.90 22.08
CA SER A 253 7.23 1.88 23.34
C SER A 253 8.54 1.11 23.27
N ALA A 254 8.67 0.20 22.33
CA ALA A 254 9.90 -0.55 22.05
C ALA A 254 10.96 0.28 21.28
N GLY A 255 10.56 1.43 20.76
CA GLY A 255 11.40 2.40 20.05
C GLY A 255 11.36 2.29 18.52
N ALA A 256 11.61 3.42 17.86
CA ALA A 256 11.43 3.58 16.42
C ALA A 256 12.26 2.62 15.55
N THR A 257 13.36 2.09 16.07
CA THR A 257 14.24 1.15 15.34
C THR A 257 13.83 -0.31 15.48
N GLN A 258 12.82 -0.62 16.30
CA GLN A 258 12.35 -1.99 16.45
C GLN A 258 11.49 -2.41 15.27
N ARG A 259 11.65 -3.67 14.88
CA ARG A 259 10.89 -4.24 13.75
C ARG A 259 9.46 -4.54 14.15
N ALA A 260 8.52 -4.31 13.24
CA ALA A 260 7.16 -4.77 13.42
C ALA A 260 7.10 -6.30 13.48
N VAL A 261 6.18 -6.83 14.28
CA VAL A 261 6.00 -8.27 14.49
C VAL A 261 4.66 -8.76 13.93
N PRO A 262 4.55 -10.01 13.48
CA PRO A 262 3.26 -10.59 13.11
C PRO A 262 2.27 -10.55 14.30
N PHE A 263 0.98 -10.37 14.05
CA PHE A 263 -0.03 -10.44 15.11
C PHE A 263 -0.03 -11.78 15.85
N SER A 264 0.37 -12.87 15.18
CA SER A 264 0.52 -14.18 15.81
C SER A 264 1.55 -14.22 16.93
N ASP A 265 2.49 -13.28 16.93
CA ASP A 265 3.61 -13.24 17.87
C ASP A 265 3.34 -12.30 19.06
N LEU A 266 2.17 -11.63 19.07
CA LEU A 266 1.74 -10.84 20.21
C LEU A 266 1.49 -11.70 21.44
N GLY A 267 1.82 -11.16 22.61
CA GLY A 267 1.55 -11.84 23.87
C GLY A 267 0.07 -12.16 24.02
N SER A 268 -0.27 -13.42 24.34
CA SER A 268 -1.65 -13.90 24.48
C SER A 268 -2.47 -13.90 23.18
N ALA A 269 -1.84 -13.93 22.01
CA ALA A 269 -2.53 -13.99 20.72
C ALA A 269 -3.47 -15.20 20.65
N SER A 270 -4.74 -14.93 20.37
CA SER A 270 -5.80 -15.93 20.33
C SER A 270 -6.61 -15.82 19.05
N ASN A 271 -6.44 -16.81 18.15
CA ASN A 271 -7.11 -16.84 16.84
C ASN A 271 -7.00 -15.55 16.01
N VAL A 272 -5.90 -14.82 16.16
CA VAL A 272 -5.63 -13.62 15.36
C VAL A 272 -5.62 -13.95 13.87
N PRO A 273 -6.11 -13.07 13.00
CA PRO A 273 -5.97 -13.26 11.56
C PRO A 273 -4.48 -13.14 11.19
N THR A 274 -4.01 -14.08 10.38
CA THR A 274 -2.63 -14.09 9.87
C THR A 274 -2.52 -13.52 8.46
N LEU A 275 -3.65 -13.42 7.77
CA LEU A 275 -3.76 -12.88 6.41
C LEU A 275 -4.98 -11.97 6.31
N GLY A 276 -4.86 -10.90 5.52
CA GLY A 276 -5.96 -9.97 5.27
C GLY A 276 -5.81 -9.21 3.95
N LEU A 277 -6.90 -8.56 3.51
CA LEU A 277 -6.87 -7.64 2.38
C LEU A 277 -6.70 -6.19 2.84
N GLN A 278 -7.21 -5.86 4.03
CA GLN A 278 -7.10 -4.53 4.63
C GLN A 278 -7.30 -4.63 6.15
N ILE A 279 -6.64 -3.76 6.91
CA ILE A 279 -6.83 -3.61 8.35
C ILE A 279 -7.24 -2.17 8.68
N MET A 280 -7.99 -2.01 9.76
CA MET A 280 -8.48 -0.73 10.23
C MET A 280 -8.80 -0.82 11.74
N VAL A 281 -8.70 0.28 12.46
CA VAL A 281 -9.18 0.42 13.83
C VAL A 281 -10.49 1.21 13.82
N SER A 282 -11.50 0.72 14.51
CA SER A 282 -12.74 1.46 14.67
C SER A 282 -12.56 2.63 15.64
N ASP A 283 -12.89 3.86 15.22
CA ASP A 283 -12.68 5.08 15.99
C ASP A 283 -13.48 5.11 17.29
N VAL A 284 -14.68 4.52 17.30
CA VAL A 284 -15.65 4.65 18.39
C VAL A 284 -15.40 3.62 19.50
N ASP A 285 -15.17 2.39 19.10
CA ASP A 285 -15.24 1.20 19.95
C ASP A 285 -13.90 0.45 20.04
N LYS A 286 -12.87 0.95 19.34
CA LYS A 286 -11.48 0.48 19.40
C LYS A 286 -11.32 -1.03 19.12
N HIS A 287 -12.16 -1.55 18.22
CA HIS A 287 -11.92 -2.86 17.62
C HIS A 287 -10.93 -2.75 16.48
N ILE A 288 -10.02 -3.68 16.38
CA ILE A 288 -9.23 -3.86 15.16
C ILE A 288 -10.05 -4.72 14.20
N ILE A 289 -10.26 -4.25 12.99
CA ILE A 289 -11.09 -4.91 11.98
C ILE A 289 -10.22 -5.34 10.81
N CYS A 290 -10.27 -6.63 10.46
CA CYS A 290 -9.59 -7.20 9.30
C CYS A 290 -10.61 -7.58 8.22
N PHE A 291 -10.49 -6.95 7.06
CA PHE A 291 -11.32 -7.21 5.88
C PHE A 291 -10.66 -8.24 4.99
N GLY A 292 -11.41 -9.22 4.51
CA GLY A 292 -10.86 -10.33 3.73
C GLY A 292 -9.89 -11.17 4.55
N ALA A 293 -10.25 -11.47 5.80
CA ALA A 293 -9.42 -12.23 6.72
C ALA A 293 -9.42 -13.72 6.40
N ASN A 294 -8.40 -14.47 6.85
CA ASN A 294 -8.51 -15.92 6.92
C ASN A 294 -9.49 -16.33 8.03
N ALA A 295 -10.22 -17.42 7.82
CA ALA A 295 -11.05 -18.01 8.87
C ALA A 295 -10.20 -18.61 9.99
N ILE A 296 -10.80 -18.80 11.16
CA ILE A 296 -10.10 -19.43 12.30
C ILE A 296 -9.65 -20.84 11.91
N GLY A 297 -8.36 -21.11 12.09
CA GLY A 297 -7.73 -22.39 11.73
C GLY A 297 -7.36 -22.54 10.26
N GLU A 298 -7.70 -21.59 9.41
CA GLU A 298 -7.37 -21.61 7.97
C GLU A 298 -6.12 -20.78 7.68
N SER A 299 -5.39 -21.17 6.63
CA SER A 299 -4.17 -20.49 6.17
C SER A 299 -4.35 -19.75 4.84
N THR A 300 -5.60 -19.58 4.38
CA THR A 300 -5.94 -18.91 3.13
C THR A 300 -6.90 -17.77 3.37
N VAL A 301 -6.74 -16.69 2.60
CA VAL A 301 -7.64 -15.54 2.63
C VAL A 301 -9.05 -15.95 2.24
N ASN A 302 -10.05 -15.60 3.04
CA ASN A 302 -11.45 -15.60 2.65
C ASN A 302 -11.82 -14.16 2.22
N PRO A 303 -11.96 -13.88 0.92
CA PRO A 303 -12.01 -12.50 0.41
C PRO A 303 -13.24 -11.70 0.84
N LEU A 304 -14.26 -12.33 1.39
CA LEU A 304 -15.50 -11.68 1.86
C LEU A 304 -15.68 -11.73 3.38
N LEU A 305 -14.72 -12.34 4.11
CA LEU A 305 -14.83 -12.47 5.56
C LEU A 305 -14.31 -11.18 6.22
N VAL A 306 -15.12 -10.58 7.06
CA VAL A 306 -14.74 -9.49 7.97
C VAL A 306 -14.62 -10.07 9.36
N ARG A 307 -13.49 -9.88 10.02
CA ARG A 307 -13.26 -10.28 11.41
C ARG A 307 -12.85 -9.06 12.23
N TRP A 308 -13.19 -9.07 13.50
CA TRP A 308 -12.80 -8.00 14.43
C TRP A 308 -12.34 -8.59 15.77
N SER A 309 -11.41 -7.87 16.41
CA SER A 309 -10.87 -8.20 17.73
C SER A 309 -11.88 -7.91 18.84
N ASP A 310 -11.57 -8.29 20.05
CA ASP A 310 -12.25 -7.74 21.23
C ASP A 310 -11.91 -6.23 21.38
N THR A 311 -12.77 -5.51 22.08
CA THR A 311 -12.58 -4.06 22.35
C THR A 311 -11.24 -3.83 23.04
N GLU A 312 -10.49 -2.83 22.57
CA GLU A 312 -9.18 -2.43 23.12
C GLU A 312 -8.14 -3.57 23.19
N SER A 313 -8.31 -4.61 22.37
CA SER A 313 -7.39 -5.76 22.33
C SER A 313 -6.88 -6.01 20.92
N ALA A 314 -5.56 -6.02 20.75
CA ALA A 314 -4.93 -6.46 19.49
C ALA A 314 -4.80 -7.97 19.38
N SER A 315 -4.82 -8.70 20.50
CA SER A 315 -4.47 -10.11 20.59
C SER A 315 -5.66 -11.06 20.73
N ASP A 316 -6.84 -10.60 21.18
CA ASP A 316 -8.01 -11.48 21.36
C ASP A 316 -8.99 -11.39 20.17
N TRP A 317 -9.04 -12.47 19.40
CA TRP A 317 -9.90 -12.63 18.23
C TRP A 317 -10.76 -13.89 18.30
N THR A 318 -10.86 -14.49 19.49
CA THR A 318 -11.66 -15.69 19.71
C THR A 318 -13.08 -15.31 20.14
N PRO A 319 -14.10 -15.51 19.30
CA PRO A 319 -15.48 -15.23 19.71
C PRO A 319 -15.90 -16.07 20.90
N THR A 320 -16.31 -15.42 21.98
CA THR A 320 -16.84 -16.04 23.19
C THR A 320 -18.12 -15.35 23.65
N SER A 321 -18.80 -15.90 24.62
CA SER A 321 -19.99 -15.25 25.21
C SER A 321 -19.66 -14.08 26.15
N THR A 322 -18.38 -13.81 26.39
CA THR A 322 -17.89 -12.82 27.36
C THR A 322 -17.05 -11.73 26.75
N ASN A 323 -16.72 -11.80 25.47
CA ASN A 323 -16.00 -10.78 24.71
C ASN A 323 -16.81 -10.32 23.47
N GLN A 324 -16.32 -9.29 22.82
CA GLN A 324 -16.99 -8.69 21.67
C GLN A 324 -16.32 -9.05 20.32
N SER A 325 -15.32 -9.94 20.32
CA SER A 325 -14.70 -10.39 19.07
C SER A 325 -15.68 -11.17 18.20
N GLY A 326 -15.49 -11.13 16.88
CA GLY A 326 -16.40 -11.82 15.99
C GLY A 326 -15.99 -11.79 14.52
N GLY A 327 -16.90 -12.23 13.68
CA GLY A 327 -16.71 -12.19 12.24
C GLY A 327 -17.99 -12.47 11.48
N VAL A 328 -18.11 -11.85 10.31
CA VAL A 328 -19.24 -11.98 9.38
C VAL A 328 -18.70 -12.11 7.97
N GLN A 329 -19.24 -13.05 7.22
CA GLN A 329 -18.99 -13.13 5.78
C GLN A 329 -20.03 -12.30 5.04
N LEU A 330 -19.56 -11.36 4.20
CA LEU A 330 -20.46 -10.59 3.34
C LEU A 330 -21.16 -11.50 2.34
N SER A 331 -22.42 -11.18 2.07
CA SER A 331 -23.29 -11.97 1.17
C SER A 331 -23.16 -11.55 -0.29
N GLN A 332 -22.55 -10.39 -0.59
CA GLN A 332 -22.51 -9.80 -1.91
C GLN A 332 -21.09 -9.69 -2.46
N GLY A 333 -20.89 -10.15 -3.70
CA GLY A 333 -19.61 -10.09 -4.39
C GLY A 333 -18.76 -11.34 -4.25
N SER A 334 -17.54 -11.24 -4.72
CA SER A 334 -16.53 -12.31 -4.64
C SER A 334 -15.29 -11.89 -3.85
N THR A 335 -15.05 -10.58 -3.71
CA THR A 335 -13.91 -10.05 -2.96
C THR A 335 -14.18 -8.64 -2.47
N ILE A 336 -13.66 -8.31 -1.29
CA ILE A 336 -13.61 -6.94 -0.77
C ILE A 336 -12.49 -6.20 -1.52
N ILE A 337 -12.86 -5.06 -2.12
CA ILE A 337 -11.89 -4.19 -2.80
C ILE A 337 -11.24 -3.24 -1.80
N GLY A 338 -12.04 -2.59 -0.95
CA GLY A 338 -11.54 -1.67 0.06
C GLY A 338 -12.61 -1.30 1.07
N ALA A 339 -12.18 -0.70 2.18
CA ALA A 339 -13.06 -0.15 3.21
C ALA A 339 -12.57 1.24 3.62
N LEU A 340 -13.49 2.09 4.03
CA LEU A 340 -13.22 3.44 4.48
C LEU A 340 -14.06 3.78 5.72
N GLN A 341 -13.41 4.28 6.75
CA GLN A 341 -14.05 4.79 7.96
C GLN A 341 -14.70 6.15 7.69
N THR A 342 -15.94 6.29 8.14
CA THR A 342 -16.64 7.58 8.23
C THR A 342 -16.99 7.85 9.69
N ARG A 343 -17.53 9.01 10.02
CA ARG A 343 -17.89 9.34 11.40
C ARG A 343 -18.92 8.42 12.04
N GLN A 344 -19.78 7.75 11.27
CA GLN A 344 -20.93 6.99 11.78
C GLN A 344 -20.90 5.53 11.40
N GLU A 345 -20.10 5.17 10.41
CA GLU A 345 -20.11 3.84 9.81
C GLU A 345 -18.80 3.57 9.04
N ILE A 346 -18.52 2.31 8.84
CA ILE A 346 -17.47 1.85 7.95
C ILE A 346 -18.14 1.41 6.65
N LEU A 347 -17.69 1.99 5.55
CA LEU A 347 -18.13 1.63 4.21
C LEU A 347 -17.22 0.56 3.63
N ILE A 348 -17.79 -0.56 3.21
CA ILE A 348 -17.07 -1.72 2.68
C ILE A 348 -17.53 -1.95 1.23
N TRP A 349 -16.60 -1.78 0.29
CA TRP A 349 -16.85 -2.07 -1.12
C TRP A 349 -16.39 -3.48 -1.45
N SER A 350 -17.31 -4.28 -1.94
CA SER A 350 -17.01 -5.50 -2.68
C SER A 350 -16.91 -5.20 -4.18
N ASP A 351 -16.53 -6.18 -4.97
CA ASP A 351 -16.56 -6.10 -6.44
C ASP A 351 -17.99 -6.02 -7.03
N ALA A 352 -19.03 -6.17 -6.19
CA ALA A 352 -20.45 -6.17 -6.59
C ALA A 352 -21.27 -5.02 -5.97
N GLY A 353 -20.73 -4.29 -4.98
CA GLY A 353 -21.50 -3.20 -4.35
C GLY A 353 -20.91 -2.69 -3.05
N LEU A 354 -21.70 -1.89 -2.35
CA LEU A 354 -21.35 -1.20 -1.12
C LEU A 354 -22.19 -1.70 0.05
N THR A 355 -21.51 -2.07 1.13
CA THR A 355 -22.11 -2.45 2.43
C THR A 355 -21.69 -1.43 3.49
N SER A 356 -22.64 -1.00 4.33
CA SER A 356 -22.40 -0.21 5.54
C SER A 356 -22.26 -1.15 6.74
N MET A 357 -21.19 -1.01 7.50
CA MET A 357 -20.95 -1.67 8.78
C MET A 357 -21.04 -0.64 9.89
N ARG A 358 -21.89 -0.87 10.89
CA ARG A 358 -22.12 0.04 12.00
C ARG A 358 -22.03 -0.70 13.32
N PHE A 359 -21.38 -0.06 14.30
CA PHE A 359 -21.41 -0.56 15.66
C PHE A 359 -22.81 -0.43 16.27
N VAL A 360 -23.34 -1.50 16.82
CA VAL A 360 -24.65 -1.56 17.45
C VAL A 360 -24.60 -2.07 18.89
N GLY A 361 -23.44 -2.55 19.34
CA GLY A 361 -23.24 -3.12 20.65
C GLY A 361 -23.85 -4.52 20.82
N ASP A 362 -23.73 -5.03 22.05
CA ASP A 362 -24.23 -6.36 22.39
C ASP A 362 -25.71 -6.56 22.07
N PRO A 363 -26.13 -7.74 21.59
CA PRO A 363 -25.32 -8.95 21.36
C PRO A 363 -24.74 -9.07 19.94
N PHE A 364 -24.95 -8.14 19.06
CA PHE A 364 -24.59 -8.28 17.64
C PHE A 364 -23.28 -7.57 17.27
N ILE A 365 -22.76 -6.70 18.13
CA ILE A 365 -21.54 -5.88 17.99
C ILE A 365 -21.61 -4.99 16.74
N PHE A 366 -21.61 -5.56 15.54
CA PHE A 366 -21.75 -4.83 14.29
C PHE A 366 -22.96 -5.28 13.47
N SER A 367 -23.62 -4.33 12.84
CA SER A 367 -24.67 -4.58 11.84
C SER A 367 -24.10 -4.30 10.44
N PHE A 368 -24.51 -5.12 9.47
CA PHE A 368 -24.12 -5.01 8.07
C PHE A 368 -25.36 -4.76 7.22
N ILE A 369 -25.37 -3.65 6.49
CA ILE A 369 -26.51 -3.24 5.65
C ILE A 369 -26.01 -2.99 4.23
N GLU A 370 -26.58 -3.68 3.25
CA GLU A 370 -26.32 -3.38 1.84
C GLU A 370 -26.91 -2.01 1.48
N VAL A 371 -26.04 -1.12 0.98
CA VAL A 371 -26.39 0.25 0.62
C VAL A 371 -26.66 0.39 -0.87
N ALA A 372 -25.84 -0.24 -1.68
CA ALA A 372 -25.97 -0.18 -3.13
C ALA A 372 -25.37 -1.43 -3.78
N SER A 373 -25.98 -1.84 -4.88
CA SER A 373 -25.47 -2.88 -5.75
C SER A 373 -25.00 -2.26 -7.08
N GLY A 374 -23.86 -2.70 -7.57
CA GLY A 374 -23.24 -2.26 -8.83
C GLY A 374 -22.00 -1.39 -8.67
N PRO A 375 -22.08 -0.14 -8.16
CA PRO A 375 -20.89 0.70 -8.02
C PRO A 375 -19.89 0.14 -7.01
N SER A 376 -18.62 0.06 -7.43
CA SER A 376 -17.51 -0.47 -6.63
C SER A 376 -16.33 0.50 -6.65
N LEU A 377 -15.17 0.08 -6.17
CA LEU A 377 -13.92 0.83 -6.28
C LEU A 377 -13.09 0.33 -7.45
N ILE A 378 -12.44 1.23 -8.16
CA ILE A 378 -11.43 0.86 -9.17
C ILE A 378 -10.17 0.29 -8.51
N SER A 379 -9.85 0.77 -7.30
CA SER A 379 -8.72 0.32 -6.48
C SER A 379 -9.04 0.45 -4.98
N PRO A 380 -8.31 -0.22 -4.10
CA PRO A 380 -8.52 -0.13 -2.65
C PRO A 380 -8.49 1.30 -2.09
N ASN A 381 -7.67 2.17 -2.67
CA ASN A 381 -7.41 3.53 -2.19
C ASN A 381 -8.14 4.60 -3.03
N SER A 382 -9.18 4.26 -3.81
CA SER A 382 -9.88 5.22 -4.69
C SER A 382 -11.10 5.89 -4.05
N ALA A 383 -11.38 5.63 -2.78
CA ALA A 383 -12.41 6.33 -1.99
C ALA A 383 -11.77 7.39 -1.08
N VAL A 384 -12.42 8.54 -0.97
CA VAL A 384 -11.95 9.70 -0.19
C VAL A 384 -13.11 10.28 0.61
N SER A 385 -12.89 10.49 1.91
CA SER A 385 -13.83 11.23 2.77
C SER A 385 -13.48 12.72 2.73
N ALA A 386 -14.44 13.56 2.38
CA ALA A 386 -14.32 15.00 2.41
C ALA A 386 -15.68 15.64 2.67
N ASN A 387 -15.72 16.70 3.49
CA ASN A 387 -16.94 17.46 3.78
C ASN A 387 -18.13 16.55 4.21
N ASN A 388 -17.90 15.58 5.10
CA ASN A 388 -18.87 14.57 5.59
C ASN A 388 -19.54 13.74 4.47
N LYS A 389 -18.90 13.58 3.35
CA LYS A 389 -19.31 12.76 2.21
C LYS A 389 -18.16 11.89 1.77
N VAL A 390 -18.48 10.79 1.10
CA VAL A 390 -17.45 9.94 0.51
C VAL A 390 -17.55 9.99 -1.00
N TYR A 391 -16.46 10.37 -1.62
CA TYR A 391 -16.28 10.42 -3.06
C TYR A 391 -15.46 9.23 -3.50
N PHE A 392 -15.87 8.53 -4.53
CA PHE A 392 -15.12 7.37 -4.99
C PHE A 392 -15.14 7.19 -6.51
N MET A 393 -14.07 6.60 -7.01
CA MET A 393 -13.89 6.30 -8.41
C MET A 393 -14.11 4.81 -8.67
N ASP A 394 -15.03 4.50 -9.58
CA ASP A 394 -15.26 3.17 -10.13
C ASP A 394 -14.61 3.05 -11.52
N ARG A 395 -14.70 1.91 -12.16
CA ARG A 395 -14.15 1.63 -13.51
C ARG A 395 -14.80 2.44 -14.63
N GLY A 396 -15.94 3.05 -14.42
CA GLY A 396 -16.69 3.78 -15.43
C GLY A 396 -17.30 5.08 -14.96
N GLY A 397 -16.89 5.61 -13.80
CA GLY A 397 -17.45 6.87 -13.32
C GLY A 397 -17.03 7.25 -11.93
N PHE A 398 -17.46 8.41 -11.52
CA PHE A 398 -17.28 8.96 -10.18
C PHE A 398 -18.60 8.95 -9.45
N TYR A 399 -18.56 8.60 -8.18
CA TYR A 399 -19.72 8.43 -7.32
C TYR A 399 -19.56 9.18 -6.02
N LEU A 400 -20.69 9.53 -5.43
CA LEU A 400 -20.82 10.20 -4.16
C LEU A 400 -21.70 9.36 -3.24
N TYR A 401 -21.23 9.14 -2.02
CA TYR A 401 -22.03 8.60 -0.92
C TYR A 401 -22.33 9.70 0.11
N SER A 402 -23.60 9.86 0.43
CA SER A 402 -24.11 10.75 1.49
C SER A 402 -25.37 10.15 2.11
N GLY A 403 -25.26 8.90 2.65
CA GLY A 403 -26.38 8.08 3.08
C GLY A 403 -27.01 7.25 1.94
N SER A 404 -26.77 7.61 0.70
CA SER A 404 -27.09 6.83 -0.51
C SER A 404 -26.04 7.08 -1.59
N VAL A 405 -25.91 6.12 -2.51
CA VAL A 405 -24.94 6.25 -3.63
C VAL A 405 -25.59 6.97 -4.80
N SER A 406 -24.93 7.97 -5.35
CA SER A 406 -25.32 8.67 -6.57
C SER A 406 -24.13 8.84 -7.49
N ARG A 407 -24.38 8.74 -8.82
CA ARG A 407 -23.34 9.03 -9.82
C ARG A 407 -23.15 10.55 -9.94
N MET A 408 -21.90 10.97 -9.96
CA MET A 408 -21.55 12.37 -10.12
C MET A 408 -21.58 12.78 -11.61
N PRO A 409 -22.19 13.89 -11.96
CA PRO A 409 -22.01 14.49 -13.28
C PRO A 409 -20.53 14.85 -13.47
N CYS A 410 -19.94 14.44 -14.58
CA CYS A 410 -18.52 14.69 -14.86
C CYS A 410 -18.35 15.21 -16.28
N THR A 411 -17.72 16.37 -16.42
CA THR A 411 -17.49 17.06 -17.70
C THR A 411 -16.19 16.60 -18.39
N VAL A 412 -15.49 15.63 -17.78
CA VAL A 412 -14.23 15.05 -18.29
C VAL A 412 -14.26 13.51 -18.24
N LEU A 413 -15.46 12.92 -18.22
CA LEU A 413 -15.65 11.49 -18.00
C LEU A 413 -14.95 10.66 -19.09
N ASP A 414 -15.29 10.92 -20.35
CA ASP A 414 -14.73 10.20 -21.48
C ASP A 414 -13.21 10.41 -21.60
N TYR A 415 -12.74 11.61 -21.29
CA TYR A 415 -11.30 11.90 -21.27
C TYR A 415 -10.53 11.03 -20.28
N VAL A 416 -11.08 10.80 -19.09
CA VAL A 416 -10.43 9.98 -18.06
C VAL A 416 -10.55 8.50 -18.41
N PHE A 417 -11.78 8.01 -18.63
CA PHE A 417 -12.05 6.57 -18.72
C PHE A 417 -11.73 5.94 -20.07
N SER A 418 -11.58 6.73 -21.13
CA SER A 418 -11.04 6.24 -22.41
C SER A 418 -9.52 6.11 -22.42
N ASN A 419 -8.82 6.76 -21.49
CA ASN A 419 -7.36 6.81 -21.47
C ASN A 419 -6.75 6.23 -20.17
N ILE A 420 -7.50 5.52 -19.35
CA ILE A 420 -6.97 4.90 -18.14
C ILE A 420 -6.38 3.52 -18.40
N ASN A 421 -5.20 3.24 -17.86
CA ASN A 421 -4.60 1.90 -17.89
C ASN A 421 -5.26 0.98 -16.86
N LEU A 422 -6.31 0.26 -17.26
CA LEU A 422 -6.96 -0.73 -16.40
C LEU A 422 -6.05 -1.92 -16.02
N GLY A 423 -4.96 -2.13 -16.77
CA GLY A 423 -3.93 -3.11 -16.41
C GLY A 423 -3.13 -2.71 -15.17
N GLN A 424 -3.17 -1.43 -14.78
CA GLN A 424 -2.54 -0.89 -13.58
C GLN A 424 -3.54 -0.22 -12.62
N GLN A 425 -4.82 -0.59 -12.71
CA GLN A 425 -5.93 0.06 -11.98
C GLN A 425 -5.70 0.13 -10.46
N PHE A 426 -5.01 -0.83 -9.84
CA PHE A 426 -4.80 -0.84 -8.40
C PHE A 426 -3.76 0.20 -7.92
N LYS A 427 -3.08 0.88 -8.84
CA LYS A 427 -2.28 2.06 -8.54
C LYS A 427 -3.11 3.33 -8.36
N CYS A 428 -4.34 3.38 -8.89
CA CYS A 428 -5.21 4.52 -8.71
C CYS A 428 -5.45 4.79 -7.22
N PHE A 429 -5.39 6.03 -6.81
CA PHE A 429 -5.76 6.43 -5.47
C PHE A 429 -6.43 7.81 -5.46
N GLY A 430 -7.24 8.04 -4.43
CA GLY A 430 -7.87 9.32 -4.17
C GLY A 430 -7.16 10.07 -3.06
N ALA A 431 -7.28 11.38 -3.07
CA ALA A 431 -6.73 12.29 -2.08
C ALA A 431 -7.71 13.44 -1.85
N SER A 432 -7.72 13.98 -0.63
CA SER A 432 -8.38 15.25 -0.31
C SER A 432 -7.37 16.39 -0.29
N VAL A 433 -7.82 17.58 -0.59
CA VAL A 433 -7.15 18.85 -0.31
C VAL A 433 -8.19 19.78 0.29
N GLU A 434 -8.37 19.69 1.61
CA GLU A 434 -9.45 20.41 2.30
C GLU A 434 -9.31 21.93 2.17
N SER A 435 -8.09 22.45 2.20
CA SER A 435 -7.79 23.87 2.02
C SER A 435 -8.26 24.43 0.68
N ALA A 436 -8.37 23.57 -0.33
CA ALA A 436 -8.86 23.93 -1.68
C ALA A 436 -10.30 23.45 -1.95
N ASN A 437 -10.91 22.69 -1.04
CA ASN A 437 -12.20 22.01 -1.20
C ASN A 437 -12.22 21.06 -2.41
N GLU A 438 -11.14 20.31 -2.56
CA GLU A 438 -10.93 19.44 -3.70
C GLU A 438 -10.76 17.99 -3.30
N VAL A 439 -11.28 17.09 -4.14
CA VAL A 439 -10.94 15.67 -4.17
C VAL A 439 -10.19 15.41 -5.46
N ILE A 440 -9.07 14.69 -5.37
CA ILE A 440 -8.19 14.40 -6.48
C ILE A 440 -8.10 12.88 -6.65
N TRP A 441 -8.19 12.38 -7.88
CA TRP A 441 -7.85 10.99 -8.20
C TRP A 441 -6.65 10.95 -9.13
N PHE A 442 -5.64 10.22 -8.71
CA PHE A 442 -4.42 9.96 -9.46
C PHE A 442 -4.56 8.63 -10.19
N TYR A 443 -4.17 8.58 -11.45
CA TYR A 443 -4.31 7.38 -12.27
C TYR A 443 -3.22 7.28 -13.34
N PRO A 444 -2.84 6.05 -13.76
CA PRO A 444 -1.97 5.83 -14.91
C PRO A 444 -2.75 5.99 -16.22
N SER A 445 -2.19 6.72 -17.19
CA SER A 445 -2.74 6.76 -18.55
C SER A 445 -2.51 5.45 -19.29
N GLU A 446 -3.20 5.23 -20.42
CA GLU A 446 -3.21 3.99 -21.18
C GLU A 446 -1.81 3.44 -21.50
N ASP A 447 -0.87 4.31 -21.84
CA ASP A 447 0.50 3.96 -22.18
C ASP A 447 1.46 3.95 -20.99
N SER A 448 1.00 4.31 -19.79
CA SER A 448 1.83 4.42 -18.59
C SER A 448 1.68 3.22 -17.66
N LEU A 449 2.80 2.70 -17.17
CA LEU A 449 2.82 1.73 -16.07
C LEU A 449 2.82 2.40 -14.69
N GLU A 450 3.01 3.72 -14.62
CA GLU A 450 3.00 4.50 -13.38
C GLU A 450 2.00 5.64 -13.46
N ILE A 451 1.63 6.20 -12.31
CA ILE A 451 0.72 7.35 -12.24
C ILE A 451 1.38 8.57 -12.89
N ASP A 452 0.72 9.08 -13.92
CA ASP A 452 1.16 10.23 -14.71
C ASP A 452 0.07 11.29 -14.89
N ARG A 453 -1.17 11.00 -14.43
CA ARG A 453 -2.32 11.90 -14.56
C ARG A 453 -3.13 11.99 -13.28
N TYR A 454 -3.85 13.10 -13.18
CA TYR A 454 -4.85 13.29 -12.13
C TYR A 454 -6.08 14.01 -12.66
N VAL A 455 -7.19 13.79 -11.98
CA VAL A 455 -8.45 14.52 -12.16
C VAL A 455 -8.90 15.06 -10.81
N THR A 456 -9.34 16.30 -10.77
CA THR A 456 -9.75 16.99 -9.54
C THR A 456 -11.21 17.40 -9.63
N TYR A 457 -11.93 17.25 -8.55
CA TYR A 457 -13.28 17.74 -8.37
C TYR A 457 -13.33 18.72 -7.20
N ASN A 458 -13.70 19.97 -7.47
CA ASN A 458 -14.00 20.95 -6.42
C ASN A 458 -15.45 20.77 -5.99
N TYR A 459 -15.65 20.29 -4.74
CA TYR A 459 -16.98 19.92 -4.24
C TYR A 459 -17.85 21.12 -3.79
N LEU A 460 -17.28 22.31 -3.65
CA LEU A 460 -18.05 23.52 -3.40
C LEU A 460 -18.54 24.18 -4.68
N GLU A 461 -17.67 24.24 -5.69
CA GLU A 461 -17.98 24.89 -6.96
C GLU A 461 -18.60 23.95 -7.99
N ASN A 462 -18.57 22.63 -7.73
CA ASN A 462 -19.02 21.55 -8.62
C ASN A 462 -18.33 21.60 -9.99
N VAL A 463 -17.02 21.80 -10.01
CA VAL A 463 -16.22 21.90 -11.23
C VAL A 463 -15.11 20.87 -11.27
N TRP A 464 -14.79 20.41 -12.48
CA TRP A 464 -13.73 19.45 -12.74
C TRP A 464 -12.51 20.14 -13.33
N SER A 465 -11.33 19.63 -12.98
CA SER A 465 -10.07 19.95 -13.62
C SER A 465 -9.23 18.71 -13.83
N ILE A 466 -8.26 18.79 -14.73
CA ILE A 466 -7.35 17.69 -15.08
C ILE A 466 -5.92 18.21 -15.04
N GLY A 467 -4.97 17.29 -14.90
CA GLY A 467 -3.57 17.62 -14.99
C GLY A 467 -2.69 16.40 -15.12
N THR A 468 -1.40 16.67 -15.31
CA THR A 468 -0.35 15.68 -15.47
C THR A 468 0.66 15.77 -14.32
N THR A 469 1.34 14.66 -14.03
CA THR A 469 2.42 14.57 -13.03
C THR A 469 3.79 14.35 -13.69
N ASP A 470 3.92 14.68 -14.97
CA ASP A 470 5.04 14.35 -15.85
C ASP A 470 6.29 15.21 -15.71
N ASP A 471 6.40 16.02 -14.65
CA ASP A 471 7.55 16.90 -14.41
C ASP A 471 8.81 16.16 -13.91
N GLY A 472 8.93 14.87 -14.20
CA GLY A 472 10.00 14.02 -13.67
C GLY A 472 9.78 13.54 -12.23
N PHE A 473 8.59 13.81 -11.66
CA PHE A 473 8.18 13.33 -10.35
C PHE A 473 6.75 12.77 -10.40
N THR A 474 6.61 11.44 -10.31
CA THR A 474 5.32 10.78 -10.22
C THR A 474 4.80 10.80 -8.78
N ARG A 475 3.50 10.97 -8.59
CA ARG A 475 2.86 10.83 -7.28
C ARG A 475 2.41 9.40 -7.07
N THR A 476 2.86 8.75 -6.00
CA THR A 476 2.57 7.33 -5.76
C THR A 476 1.74 7.09 -4.51
N ALA A 477 1.75 8.02 -3.57
CA ALA A 477 0.90 8.06 -2.39
C ALA A 477 0.70 9.50 -1.92
N TRP A 478 -0.34 9.71 -1.12
CA TRP A 478 -0.73 11.02 -0.61
C TRP A 478 -1.36 10.89 0.76
N ILE A 479 -1.09 11.86 1.63
CA ILE A 479 -1.80 12.03 2.89
C ILE A 479 -1.98 13.52 3.21
N GLU A 480 -3.14 13.86 3.74
CA GLU A 480 -3.44 15.13 4.40
C GLU A 480 -3.92 14.79 5.81
N ALA A 481 -3.25 15.30 6.83
CA ALA A 481 -3.59 15.04 8.22
C ALA A 481 -3.44 16.33 9.05
N GLU A 482 -4.21 16.44 10.14
CA GLU A 482 -4.15 17.60 11.03
C GLU A 482 -2.77 17.79 11.68
N SER A 483 -1.99 16.71 11.82
CA SER A 483 -0.62 16.74 12.33
C SER A 483 0.40 17.32 11.33
N LEU A 484 0.01 17.50 10.08
CA LEU A 484 0.87 18.00 9.00
C LEU A 484 0.46 19.44 8.62
N ASP A 485 1.43 20.34 8.55
CA ASP A 485 1.19 21.73 8.10
C ASP A 485 0.72 21.80 6.64
N TYR A 486 1.15 20.83 5.82
CA TYR A 486 0.83 20.70 4.39
C TYR A 486 0.61 19.24 4.04
N PRO A 487 -0.16 18.94 2.96
CA PRO A 487 -0.27 17.59 2.44
C PRO A 487 1.09 17.00 2.08
N LEU A 488 1.33 15.76 2.47
CA LEU A 488 2.55 15.01 2.16
C LEU A 488 2.28 14.04 1.01
N SER A 489 3.18 13.97 0.05
CA SER A 489 3.10 13.03 -1.06
C SER A 489 4.41 12.31 -1.26
N ALA A 490 4.35 11.00 -1.37
CA ALA A 490 5.48 10.23 -1.86
C ALA A 490 5.50 10.21 -3.39
N GLY A 491 6.68 10.08 -3.95
CA GLY A 491 6.83 10.02 -5.39
C GLY A 491 8.12 9.35 -5.82
N LYS A 492 8.26 9.22 -7.12
CA LYS A 492 9.43 8.62 -7.77
C LYS A 492 10.02 9.64 -8.74
N THR A 493 11.26 10.03 -8.50
CA THR A 493 12.06 10.76 -9.49
C THR A 493 12.82 9.77 -10.36
N SER A 494 13.26 10.19 -11.56
CA SER A 494 14.12 9.34 -12.39
C SER A 494 15.45 9.13 -11.67
N GLY A 495 15.57 8.02 -10.93
CA GLY A 495 16.78 7.62 -10.22
C GLY A 495 16.68 7.49 -8.69
N SER A 496 15.64 8.01 -8.04
CA SER A 496 15.45 7.82 -6.58
C SER A 496 13.99 7.92 -6.17
N ASN A 497 13.61 7.26 -5.08
CA ASN A 497 12.32 7.39 -4.43
C ASN A 497 12.43 8.45 -3.32
N THR A 498 11.49 9.37 -3.26
CA THR A 498 11.45 10.45 -2.25
C THR A 498 10.02 10.68 -1.75
#